data_6019cd80d5c0896409c7a00b47ca0f32
#
_entry.id   6019cd80d5c0896409c7a00b47ca0f32
#
_cell.length_a   1.000
_cell.length_b   1.000
_cell.length_c   1.000
_cell.angle_alpha   90.00
_cell.angle_beta   90.00
_cell.angle_gamma   90.00
#
_symmetry.space_group_name_H-M   'P 1'
#
loop_
_entity.id
_entity.type
_entity.pdbx_description
1 polymer ?
#
loop_
_entity_poly.entity_id
_entity_poly.type
_entity_poly.pdbx_seq_one_letter_code
_entity_poly.pdbx_strand_id
1 'polypeptide(L)'
;MKGGTFTDIEQNVARVLGQIRAAAGDREVMLVAATKMNDAEAIQRAIRAGIHASGENRVQEMMEKLPQGAYEGAPLHFIGSLQKNKVKFVVGNCDLIHSVNSVSLLEAINKRAAALGIVQDVLLEVNIAREESKTGFLPELLPSFLETAAELGNIRVRGLMAIPPIQKNPGENRHYFAQMRHLFIDIGAKKYDNVSMDFLSMGMSNDYEDAILEGSNMVRVGTAIFGARNYGQTTQ
;
A
#
# COMPACT_ATOMS: atom_id res chain seq x y z
N MET A 1 39.66 -4.59 0.97
CA MET A 1 38.35 -4.49 1.70
C MET A 1 37.52 -3.46 0.96
N LYS A 2 36.54 -3.90 0.16
CA LYS A 2 35.58 -2.98 -0.49
C LYS A 2 34.49 -2.67 0.54
N GLY A 3 34.53 -1.44 1.08
CA GLY A 3 33.47 -0.97 1.98
C GLY A 3 32.17 -0.86 1.24
N GLY A 4 31.30 -1.89 1.39
CA GLY A 4 29.91 -1.75 1.06
C GLY A 4 29.31 -0.71 2.02
N THR A 5 28.77 0.36 1.48
CA THR A 5 27.95 1.29 2.25
C THR A 5 26.76 0.51 2.81
N PHE A 6 26.86 0.09 4.07
CA PHE A 6 25.70 -0.44 4.79
C PHE A 6 24.64 0.66 4.78
N THR A 7 23.50 0.38 4.17
CA THR A 7 22.36 1.29 4.21
C THR A 7 21.93 1.43 5.67
N ASP A 8 22.03 2.64 6.21
CA ASP A 8 21.58 2.92 7.57
C ASP A 8 20.04 3.04 7.57
N ILE A 9 19.39 1.88 7.69
CA ILE A 9 17.93 1.76 7.64
C ILE A 9 17.30 2.60 8.75
N GLU A 10 17.86 2.59 9.94
CA GLU A 10 17.35 3.29 11.12
C GLU A 10 17.37 4.81 10.90
N GLN A 11 18.50 5.36 10.41
CA GLN A 11 18.58 6.79 10.09
C GLN A 11 17.64 7.17 8.95
N ASN A 12 17.51 6.31 7.93
CA ASN A 12 16.60 6.55 6.82
C ASN A 12 15.13 6.55 7.28
N VAL A 13 14.73 5.63 8.13
CA VAL A 13 13.37 5.61 8.72
C VAL A 13 13.14 6.88 9.54
N ALA A 14 14.08 7.26 10.41
CA ALA A 14 13.96 8.47 11.22
C ALA A 14 13.83 9.74 10.35
N ARG A 15 14.62 9.84 9.26
CA ARG A 15 14.53 10.94 8.30
C ARG A 15 13.17 10.97 7.60
N VAL A 16 12.70 9.84 7.08
CA VAL A 16 11.39 9.74 6.40
C VAL A 16 10.25 10.10 7.35
N LEU A 17 10.26 9.59 8.58
CA LEU A 17 9.26 9.95 9.60
C LEU A 17 9.30 11.44 9.95
N GLY A 18 10.48 12.05 9.99
CA GLY A 18 10.64 13.49 10.17
C GLY A 18 10.00 14.29 9.04
N GLN A 19 10.24 13.90 7.78
CA GLN A 19 9.66 14.54 6.60
C GLN A 19 8.11 14.35 6.55
N ILE A 20 7.63 13.15 6.88
CA ILE A 20 6.19 12.89 6.99
C ILE A 20 5.55 13.84 8.03
N ARG A 21 6.14 13.96 9.22
CA ARG A 21 5.63 14.87 10.26
C ARG A 21 5.63 16.32 9.81
N ALA A 22 6.69 16.75 9.14
CA ALA A 22 6.79 18.12 8.63
C ALA A 22 5.71 18.43 7.57
N ALA A 23 5.42 17.48 6.66
CA ALA A 23 4.39 17.63 5.63
C ALA A 23 2.96 17.47 6.17
N ALA A 24 2.78 16.65 7.19
CA ALA A 24 1.46 16.33 7.76
C ALA A 24 0.91 17.38 8.72
N GLY A 25 1.79 18.15 9.40
CA GLY A 25 1.39 18.99 10.52
C GLY A 25 0.81 18.15 11.66
N ASP A 26 -0.39 18.49 12.12
CA ASP A 26 -1.07 17.78 13.22
C ASP A 26 -1.80 16.49 12.77
N ARG A 27 -1.76 16.14 11.48
CA ARG A 27 -2.42 14.93 10.96
C ARG A 27 -1.55 13.69 11.18
N GLU A 28 -2.17 12.58 11.54
CA GLU A 28 -1.50 11.28 11.55
C GLU A 28 -1.37 10.73 10.13
N VAL A 29 -0.17 10.29 9.76
CA VAL A 29 0.12 9.68 8.47
C VAL A 29 0.90 8.38 8.69
N MET A 30 0.34 7.27 8.20
CA MET A 30 0.94 5.95 8.30
C MET A 30 2.07 5.78 7.28
N LEU A 31 3.24 5.36 7.76
CA LEU A 31 4.36 4.93 6.92
C LEU A 31 4.31 3.41 6.69
N VAL A 32 4.00 3.00 5.48
CA VAL A 32 4.15 1.61 5.01
C VAL A 32 5.51 1.48 4.33
N ALA A 33 6.41 0.68 4.90
CA ALA A 33 7.70 0.41 4.28
C ALA A 33 7.56 -0.66 3.20
N ALA A 34 7.89 -0.35 1.95
CA ALA A 34 7.86 -1.32 0.85
C ALA A 34 9.06 -2.27 0.93
N THR A 35 8.83 -3.46 1.50
CA THR A 35 9.85 -4.44 1.93
C THR A 35 10.32 -5.40 0.85
N LYS A 36 9.79 -5.28 -0.36
CA LYS A 36 10.20 -6.12 -1.50
C LYS A 36 11.72 -6.12 -1.70
N MET A 37 12.28 -7.30 -2.02
CA MET A 37 13.71 -7.54 -2.26
C MET A 37 14.62 -7.24 -1.04
N ASN A 38 14.09 -7.09 0.14
CA ASN A 38 14.84 -6.97 1.38
C ASN A 38 14.68 -8.27 2.20
N ASP A 39 15.72 -8.66 2.92
CA ASP A 39 15.70 -9.82 3.79
C ASP A 39 14.94 -9.55 5.11
N ALA A 40 14.72 -10.61 5.89
CA ALA A 40 14.01 -10.53 7.15
C ALA A 40 14.70 -9.61 8.17
N GLU A 41 16.04 -9.59 8.19
CA GLU A 41 16.81 -8.74 9.11
C GLU A 41 16.63 -7.26 8.80
N ALA A 42 16.72 -6.87 7.53
CA ALA A 42 16.49 -5.49 7.10
C ALA A 42 15.07 -5.02 7.43
N ILE A 43 14.07 -5.88 7.25
CA ILE A 43 12.67 -5.58 7.59
C ILE A 43 12.52 -5.38 9.10
N GLN A 44 13.08 -6.27 9.90
CA GLN A 44 13.05 -6.18 11.37
C GLN A 44 13.77 -4.93 11.89
N ARG A 45 14.87 -4.49 11.24
CA ARG A 45 15.53 -3.21 11.54
C ARG A 45 14.61 -2.03 11.29
N ALA A 46 13.90 -2.03 10.16
CA ALA A 46 12.94 -0.97 9.84
C ALA A 46 11.74 -0.94 10.83
N ILE A 47 11.24 -2.11 11.25
CA ILE A 47 10.19 -2.23 12.28
C ILE A 47 10.66 -1.63 13.60
N ARG A 48 11.84 -2.03 14.09
CA ARG A 48 12.41 -1.46 15.32
C ARG A 48 12.67 0.05 15.23
N ALA A 49 12.94 0.56 14.02
CA ALA A 49 13.10 1.99 13.78
C ALA A 49 11.79 2.77 13.74
N GLY A 50 10.63 2.10 13.77
CA GLY A 50 9.32 2.73 13.94
C GLY A 50 8.50 2.91 12.67
N ILE A 51 8.67 2.07 11.64
CA ILE A 51 7.68 2.02 10.56
C ILE A 51 6.33 1.56 11.11
N HIS A 52 5.22 2.02 10.50
CA HIS A 52 3.88 1.69 11.00
C HIS A 52 3.34 0.37 10.41
N ALA A 53 3.82 -0.03 9.22
CA ALA A 53 3.47 -1.30 8.59
C ALA A 53 4.56 -1.74 7.60
N SER A 54 4.66 -3.05 7.38
CA SER A 54 5.45 -3.65 6.31
C SER A 54 4.58 -3.84 5.07
N GLY A 55 5.10 -3.55 3.87
CA GLY A 55 4.35 -3.66 2.62
C GLY A 55 5.03 -4.58 1.61
N GLU A 56 4.42 -5.72 1.29
CA GLU A 56 4.94 -6.65 0.29
C GLU A 56 4.27 -6.51 -1.07
N ASN A 57 5.09 -6.66 -2.12
CA ASN A 57 4.63 -6.56 -3.49
C ASN A 57 4.44 -7.91 -4.18
N ARG A 58 5.10 -8.97 -3.69
CA ARG A 58 5.13 -10.29 -4.33
C ARG A 58 4.73 -11.36 -3.34
N VAL A 59 3.77 -12.19 -3.75
CA VAL A 59 3.25 -13.27 -2.90
C VAL A 59 4.36 -14.27 -2.53
N GLN A 60 5.26 -14.61 -3.47
CA GLN A 60 6.36 -15.52 -3.21
C GLN A 60 7.28 -14.99 -2.10
N GLU A 61 7.73 -13.74 -2.22
CA GLU A 61 8.59 -13.10 -1.21
C GLU A 61 7.90 -13.06 0.16
N MET A 62 6.60 -12.72 0.19
CA MET A 62 5.81 -12.70 1.41
C MET A 62 5.81 -14.09 2.08
N MET A 63 5.50 -15.13 1.31
CA MET A 63 5.41 -16.51 1.84
C MET A 63 6.78 -17.08 2.28
N GLU A 64 7.87 -16.66 1.65
CA GLU A 64 9.23 -17.05 2.05
C GLU A 64 9.68 -16.35 3.34
N LYS A 65 9.25 -15.12 3.58
CA LYS A 65 9.64 -14.30 4.73
C LYS A 65 8.77 -14.49 5.97
N LEU A 66 7.47 -14.85 5.77
CA LEU A 66 6.55 -15.09 6.90
C LEU A 66 7.10 -16.09 7.93
N PRO A 67 7.58 -17.30 7.55
CA PRO A 67 8.10 -18.26 8.52
C PRO A 67 9.42 -17.84 9.17
N GLN A 68 10.08 -16.79 8.65
CA GLN A 68 11.29 -16.21 9.22
C GLN A 68 10.99 -15.14 10.28
N GLY A 69 9.71 -14.86 10.58
CA GLY A 69 9.32 -13.80 11.50
C GLY A 69 9.60 -12.39 10.98
N ALA A 70 9.76 -12.22 9.66
CA ALA A 70 10.21 -10.96 9.06
C ALA A 70 9.29 -9.76 9.38
N TYR A 71 8.01 -10.01 9.64
CA TYR A 71 6.99 -8.95 9.85
C TYR A 71 6.54 -8.84 11.31
N GLU A 72 7.12 -9.62 12.23
CA GLU A 72 6.75 -9.56 13.64
C GLU A 72 6.95 -8.16 14.23
N GLY A 73 5.95 -7.65 14.93
CA GLY A 73 5.98 -6.33 15.57
C GLY A 73 5.40 -5.18 14.73
N ALA A 74 4.98 -5.42 13.48
CA ALA A 74 4.24 -4.45 12.67
C ALA A 74 3.21 -5.15 11.76
N PRO A 75 2.06 -4.51 11.46
CA PRO A 75 1.10 -5.03 10.48
C PRO A 75 1.75 -5.31 9.12
N LEU A 76 1.28 -6.37 8.45
CA LEU A 76 1.68 -6.70 7.09
C LEU A 76 0.60 -6.27 6.10
N HIS A 77 0.95 -5.43 5.16
CA HIS A 77 0.10 -5.01 4.05
C HIS A 77 0.55 -5.64 2.73
N PHE A 78 -0.38 -6.09 1.91
CA PHE A 78 -0.09 -6.49 0.54
C PHE A 78 -0.34 -5.30 -0.39
N ILE A 79 0.72 -4.75 -0.98
CA ILE A 79 0.69 -3.52 -1.77
C ILE A 79 1.01 -3.70 -3.26
N GLY A 80 1.26 -4.95 -3.70
CA GLY A 80 1.51 -5.30 -5.08
C GLY A 80 0.26 -5.76 -5.82
N SER A 81 0.33 -5.93 -7.13
CA SER A 81 -0.80 -6.47 -7.92
C SER A 81 -1.11 -7.91 -7.50
N LEU A 82 -2.36 -8.17 -7.14
CA LEU A 82 -2.82 -9.47 -6.66
C LEU A 82 -3.60 -10.21 -7.76
N GLN A 83 -3.07 -11.34 -8.21
CA GLN A 83 -3.78 -12.24 -9.11
C GLN A 83 -4.74 -13.15 -8.35
N LYS A 84 -5.91 -13.48 -8.94
CA LYS A 84 -6.95 -14.31 -8.29
C LYS A 84 -6.44 -15.66 -7.80
N ASN A 85 -5.57 -16.33 -8.56
CA ASN A 85 -4.99 -17.63 -8.19
C ASN A 85 -4.04 -17.54 -6.98
N LYS A 86 -3.60 -16.34 -6.59
CA LYS A 86 -2.72 -16.06 -5.46
C LYS A 86 -3.47 -15.60 -4.20
N VAL A 87 -4.75 -15.30 -4.29
CA VAL A 87 -5.60 -14.83 -3.17
C VAL A 87 -5.50 -15.74 -1.95
N LYS A 88 -5.46 -17.07 -2.15
CA LYS A 88 -5.36 -18.05 -1.07
C LYS A 88 -4.11 -17.94 -0.19
N PHE A 89 -3.06 -17.31 -0.69
CA PHE A 89 -1.81 -17.10 0.04
C PHE A 89 -1.74 -15.73 0.74
N VAL A 90 -2.59 -14.78 0.36
CA VAL A 90 -2.59 -13.40 0.89
C VAL A 90 -3.66 -13.22 1.94
N VAL A 91 -4.89 -13.66 1.65
CA VAL A 91 -6.04 -13.55 2.56
C VAL A 91 -5.82 -14.37 3.83
N GLY A 92 -5.85 -13.70 4.98
CA GLY A 92 -5.57 -14.25 6.30
C GLY A 92 -4.08 -14.26 6.68
N ASN A 93 -3.17 -13.85 5.78
CA ASN A 93 -1.75 -13.70 6.06
C ASN A 93 -1.27 -12.24 6.02
N CYS A 94 -2.14 -11.30 5.69
CA CYS A 94 -1.87 -9.87 5.79
C CYS A 94 -3.09 -9.13 6.36
N ASP A 95 -2.84 -7.97 6.96
CA ASP A 95 -3.87 -7.16 7.62
C ASP A 95 -4.67 -6.33 6.61
N LEU A 96 -4.04 -5.84 5.55
CA LEU A 96 -4.66 -4.97 4.55
C LEU A 96 -4.15 -5.28 3.14
N ILE A 97 -5.08 -5.43 2.18
CA ILE A 97 -4.78 -5.58 0.75
C ILE A 97 -5.08 -4.26 0.04
N HIS A 98 -4.06 -3.60 -0.56
CA HIS A 98 -4.23 -2.28 -1.18
C HIS A 98 -4.70 -2.31 -2.63
N SER A 99 -4.56 -3.43 -3.32
CA SER A 99 -4.59 -3.53 -4.78
C SER A 99 -5.84 -4.21 -5.34
N VAL A 100 -7.00 -3.98 -4.71
CA VAL A 100 -8.26 -4.51 -5.23
C VAL A 100 -8.72 -3.66 -6.41
N ASN A 101 -8.65 -4.22 -7.62
CA ASN A 101 -8.82 -3.51 -8.88
C ASN A 101 -9.92 -4.08 -9.79
N SER A 102 -10.69 -5.05 -9.32
CA SER A 102 -11.80 -5.65 -10.07
C SER A 102 -12.82 -6.33 -9.15
N VAL A 103 -14.09 -6.38 -9.59
CA VAL A 103 -15.16 -7.13 -8.91
C VAL A 103 -14.74 -8.56 -8.69
N SER A 104 -14.23 -9.21 -9.72
CA SER A 104 -13.84 -10.62 -9.67
C SER A 104 -12.69 -10.93 -8.70
N LEU A 105 -11.81 -9.96 -8.41
CA LEU A 105 -10.79 -10.10 -7.37
C LEU A 105 -11.41 -9.92 -5.99
N LEU A 106 -12.29 -8.94 -5.82
CA LEU A 106 -13.00 -8.70 -4.57
C LEU A 106 -13.83 -9.92 -4.14
N GLU A 107 -14.59 -10.51 -5.08
CA GLU A 107 -15.36 -11.74 -4.84
C GLU A 107 -14.47 -12.92 -4.45
N ALA A 108 -13.31 -13.07 -5.10
CA ALA A 108 -12.34 -14.12 -4.77
C ALA A 108 -11.76 -13.93 -3.34
N ILE A 109 -11.48 -12.67 -2.95
CA ILE A 109 -11.04 -12.33 -1.58
C ILE A 109 -12.15 -12.65 -0.58
N ASN A 110 -13.38 -12.19 -0.84
CA ASN A 110 -14.54 -12.47 0.02
C ASN A 110 -14.78 -13.98 0.21
N LYS A 111 -14.77 -14.74 -0.87
CA LYS A 111 -14.92 -16.21 -0.83
C LYS A 111 -13.84 -16.86 0.03
N ARG A 112 -12.58 -16.43 -0.11
CA ARG A 112 -11.49 -16.97 0.68
C ARG A 112 -11.59 -16.57 2.15
N ALA A 113 -11.93 -15.34 2.45
CA ALA A 113 -12.13 -14.83 3.81
C ALA A 113 -13.28 -15.59 4.50
N ALA A 114 -14.40 -15.80 3.80
CA ALA A 114 -15.52 -16.63 4.29
C ALA A 114 -15.09 -18.06 4.64
N ALA A 115 -14.28 -18.69 3.78
CA ALA A 115 -13.76 -20.04 4.02
C ALA A 115 -12.82 -20.12 5.23
N LEU A 116 -12.24 -19.00 5.65
CA LEU A 116 -11.40 -18.89 6.86
C LEU A 116 -12.17 -18.39 8.08
N GLY A 117 -13.43 -17.99 7.93
CA GLY A 117 -14.24 -17.40 9.01
C GLY A 117 -13.76 -16.02 9.46
N ILE A 118 -13.15 -15.24 8.56
CA ILE A 118 -12.60 -13.91 8.85
C ILE A 118 -13.25 -12.83 7.98
N VAL A 119 -13.02 -11.57 8.36
CA VAL A 119 -13.27 -10.38 7.52
C VAL A 119 -11.92 -9.80 7.10
N GLN A 120 -11.67 -9.69 5.79
CA GLN A 120 -10.43 -9.15 5.24
C GLN A 120 -10.58 -7.66 4.91
N ASP A 121 -9.68 -6.84 5.46
CA ASP A 121 -9.60 -5.41 5.13
C ASP A 121 -8.95 -5.22 3.76
N VAL A 122 -9.53 -4.31 2.95
CA VAL A 122 -9.07 -4.01 1.60
C VAL A 122 -9.14 -2.52 1.29
N LEU A 123 -8.29 -2.05 0.35
CA LEU A 123 -8.44 -0.76 -0.32
C LEU A 123 -8.78 -1.00 -1.79
N LEU A 124 -9.54 -0.07 -2.38
CA LEU A 124 -9.85 -0.07 -3.80
C LEU A 124 -8.76 0.69 -4.56
N GLU A 125 -8.14 0.03 -5.52
CA GLU A 125 -7.15 0.64 -6.41
C GLU A 125 -7.85 1.45 -7.49
N VAL A 126 -7.53 2.75 -7.58
CA VAL A 126 -8.11 3.69 -8.54
C VAL A 126 -7.08 4.06 -9.60
N ASN A 127 -7.43 3.87 -10.86
CA ASN A 127 -6.66 4.36 -12.01
C ASN A 127 -6.99 5.82 -12.26
N ILE A 128 -6.48 6.69 -11.40
CA ILE A 128 -6.81 8.12 -11.41
C ILE A 128 -6.27 8.84 -12.66
N ALA A 129 -5.16 8.36 -13.21
CA ALA A 129 -4.54 8.94 -14.39
C ALA A 129 -5.13 8.40 -15.72
N ARG A 130 -6.02 7.40 -15.65
CA ARG A 130 -6.67 6.77 -16.81
C ARG A 130 -5.68 6.18 -17.83
N GLU A 131 -4.54 5.68 -17.33
CA GLU A 131 -3.55 5.00 -18.17
C GLU A 131 -4.05 3.59 -18.54
N GLU A 132 -4.15 3.29 -19.84
CA GLU A 132 -4.60 1.96 -20.32
C GLU A 132 -3.71 0.81 -19.88
N SER A 133 -2.42 1.08 -19.65
CA SER A 133 -1.44 0.08 -19.21
C SER A 133 -1.49 -0.24 -17.71
N LYS A 134 -2.27 0.51 -16.92
CA LYS A 134 -2.36 0.35 -15.47
C LYS A 134 -3.68 -0.28 -15.05
N THR A 135 -3.61 -0.99 -13.92
CA THR A 135 -4.77 -1.55 -13.23
C THR A 135 -5.49 -0.50 -12.39
N GLY A 136 -6.65 -0.84 -11.89
CA GLY A 136 -7.47 0.02 -11.04
C GLY A 136 -8.79 0.39 -11.68
N PHE A 137 -9.76 0.75 -10.83
CA PHE A 137 -11.06 1.23 -11.28
C PHE A 137 -10.95 2.63 -11.85
N LEU A 138 -11.68 2.90 -12.91
CA LEU A 138 -11.92 4.27 -13.30
C LEU A 138 -12.81 4.96 -12.23
N PRO A 139 -12.56 6.24 -11.91
CA PRO A 139 -13.29 6.95 -10.86
C PRO A 139 -14.82 6.87 -10.97
N GLU A 140 -15.35 6.93 -12.18
CA GLU A 140 -16.79 6.87 -12.47
C GLU A 140 -17.43 5.50 -12.20
N LEU A 141 -16.64 4.43 -12.13
CA LEU A 141 -17.13 3.08 -11.84
C LEU A 141 -17.17 2.78 -10.34
N LEU A 142 -16.54 3.61 -9.50
CA LEU A 142 -16.48 3.38 -8.05
C LEU A 142 -17.86 3.25 -7.40
N PRO A 143 -18.89 4.07 -7.73
CA PRO A 143 -20.21 3.94 -7.08
C PRO A 143 -20.82 2.55 -7.25
N SER A 144 -20.90 2.02 -8.47
CA SER A 144 -21.44 0.68 -8.74
C SER A 144 -20.61 -0.43 -8.10
N PHE A 145 -19.33 -0.21 -7.99
CA PHE A 145 -18.41 -1.15 -7.34
C PHE A 145 -18.61 -1.18 -5.81
N LEU A 146 -18.80 -0.03 -5.20
CA LEU A 146 -19.09 0.07 -3.76
C LEU A 146 -20.42 -0.56 -3.38
N GLU A 147 -21.43 -0.47 -4.25
CA GLU A 147 -22.71 -1.18 -4.07
C GLU A 147 -22.45 -2.70 -4.03
N THR A 148 -21.69 -3.24 -4.99
CA THR A 148 -21.31 -4.66 -4.97
C THR A 148 -20.48 -5.02 -3.71
N ALA A 149 -19.55 -4.17 -3.31
CA ALA A 149 -18.72 -4.41 -2.13
C ALA A 149 -19.57 -4.46 -0.84
N ALA A 150 -20.62 -3.63 -0.73
CA ALA A 150 -21.51 -3.59 0.42
C ALA A 150 -22.30 -4.89 0.63
N GLU A 151 -22.51 -5.69 -0.43
CA GLU A 151 -23.18 -6.99 -0.35
C GLU A 151 -22.25 -8.13 0.14
N LEU A 152 -20.94 -7.90 0.24
CA LEU A 152 -19.95 -8.92 0.56
C LEU A 152 -19.59 -8.92 2.05
N GLY A 153 -20.10 -9.88 2.80
CA GLY A 153 -20.03 -9.90 4.27
C GLY A 153 -18.66 -10.27 4.87
N ASN A 154 -17.68 -10.74 4.07
CA ASN A 154 -16.38 -11.17 4.58
C ASN A 154 -15.23 -10.29 4.09
N ILE A 155 -15.53 -9.09 3.63
CA ILE A 155 -14.57 -8.03 3.35
C ILE A 155 -15.00 -6.74 4.05
N ARG A 156 -14.03 -5.86 4.27
CA ARG A 156 -14.29 -4.47 4.68
C ARG A 156 -13.42 -3.55 3.84
N VAL A 157 -14.07 -2.66 3.07
CA VAL A 157 -13.37 -1.62 2.32
C VAL A 157 -13.00 -0.50 3.30
N ARG A 158 -11.70 -0.27 3.46
CA ARG A 158 -11.15 0.73 4.40
C ARG A 158 -10.68 2.01 3.71
N GLY A 159 -10.88 2.14 2.43
CA GLY A 159 -10.47 3.33 1.69
C GLY A 159 -9.99 3.08 0.27
N LEU A 160 -9.21 4.02 -0.24
CA LEU A 160 -8.72 4.05 -1.61
C LEU A 160 -7.20 3.98 -1.69
N MET A 161 -6.71 3.45 -2.81
CA MET A 161 -5.29 3.45 -3.16
C MET A 161 -5.10 3.95 -4.60
N ALA A 162 -4.02 4.69 -4.86
CA ALA A 162 -3.63 5.05 -6.21
C ALA A 162 -2.11 5.04 -6.39
N ILE A 163 -1.68 4.76 -7.64
CA ILE A 163 -0.31 4.87 -8.11
C ILE A 163 -0.32 5.76 -9.35
N PRO A 164 -0.17 7.08 -9.22
CA PRO A 164 -0.06 7.99 -10.36
C PRO A 164 1.15 7.67 -11.25
N PRO A 165 1.25 8.25 -12.44
CA PRO A 165 2.42 8.12 -13.31
C PRO A 165 3.71 8.52 -12.62
N ILE A 166 4.83 7.90 -13.02
CA ILE A 166 6.15 8.33 -12.56
C ILE A 166 6.46 9.68 -13.21
N GLN A 167 6.62 10.70 -12.38
CA GLN A 167 6.95 12.05 -12.82
C GLN A 167 8.44 12.39 -12.59
N LYS A 168 8.93 13.35 -13.35
CA LYS A 168 10.34 13.77 -13.29
C LYS A 168 10.55 14.91 -12.30
N ASN A 169 9.54 15.77 -12.13
CA ASN A 169 9.64 16.95 -11.29
C ASN A 169 8.70 16.87 -10.08
N PRO A 170 9.09 17.42 -8.92
CA PRO A 170 8.21 17.55 -7.77
C PRO A 170 6.93 18.33 -8.13
N GLY A 171 5.81 17.97 -7.52
CA GLY A 171 4.54 18.64 -7.69
C GLY A 171 3.69 18.21 -8.88
N GLU A 172 4.27 17.51 -9.87
CA GLU A 172 3.53 17.10 -11.09
C GLU A 172 2.34 16.17 -10.79
N ASN A 173 2.42 15.36 -9.73
CA ASN A 173 1.35 14.44 -9.33
C ASN A 173 0.28 15.06 -8.43
N ARG A 174 0.45 16.29 -7.95
CA ARG A 174 -0.47 16.91 -6.96
C ARG A 174 -1.91 16.94 -7.45
N HIS A 175 -2.15 17.22 -8.72
CA HIS A 175 -3.50 17.22 -9.28
C HIS A 175 -4.19 15.84 -9.22
N TYR A 176 -3.45 14.73 -9.37
CA TYR A 176 -3.99 13.37 -9.18
C TYR A 176 -4.29 13.09 -7.71
N PHE A 177 -3.40 13.52 -6.82
CA PHE A 177 -3.61 13.37 -5.39
C PHE A 177 -4.82 14.18 -4.89
N ALA A 178 -4.99 15.41 -5.38
CA ALA A 178 -6.17 16.22 -5.07
C ALA A 178 -7.47 15.56 -5.58
N GLN A 179 -7.48 14.99 -6.79
CA GLN A 179 -8.63 14.24 -7.30
C GLN A 179 -8.94 13.02 -6.43
N MET A 180 -7.93 12.25 -6.01
CA MET A 180 -8.11 11.12 -5.09
C MET A 180 -8.68 11.56 -3.74
N ARG A 181 -8.26 12.71 -3.23
CA ARG A 181 -8.80 13.28 -1.99
C ARG A 181 -10.27 13.65 -2.13
N HIS A 182 -10.68 14.24 -3.25
CA HIS A 182 -12.09 14.53 -3.51
C HIS A 182 -12.92 13.25 -3.55
N LEU A 183 -12.51 12.23 -4.30
CA LEU A 183 -13.18 10.92 -4.33
C LEU A 183 -13.33 10.31 -2.92
N PHE A 184 -12.26 10.36 -2.14
CA PHE A 184 -12.24 9.84 -0.77
C PHE A 184 -13.29 10.54 0.13
N ILE A 185 -13.38 11.86 0.04
CA ILE A 185 -14.37 12.65 0.78
C ILE A 185 -15.78 12.35 0.29
N ASP A 186 -16.00 12.34 -1.02
CA ASP A 186 -17.32 12.13 -1.63
C ASP A 186 -17.89 10.74 -1.31
N ILE A 187 -17.03 9.71 -1.30
CA ILE A 187 -17.42 8.36 -0.90
C ILE A 187 -17.67 8.29 0.60
N GLY A 188 -16.81 8.90 1.40
CA GLY A 188 -16.94 8.94 2.86
C GLY A 188 -18.22 9.63 3.35
N ALA A 189 -18.77 10.56 2.55
CA ALA A 189 -20.06 11.20 2.83
C ALA A 189 -21.27 10.28 2.57
N LYS A 190 -21.07 9.19 1.83
CA LYS A 190 -22.10 8.18 1.54
C LYS A 190 -22.06 7.08 2.58
N LYS A 191 -23.21 6.46 2.86
CA LYS A 191 -23.29 5.30 3.75
C LYS A 191 -23.43 4.04 2.91
N TYR A 192 -22.43 3.19 3.00
CA TYR A 192 -22.44 1.83 2.49
C TYR A 192 -22.11 0.88 3.64
N ASP A 193 -22.75 -0.28 3.68
CA ASP A 193 -22.35 -1.34 4.59
C ASP A 193 -20.97 -1.86 4.22
N ASN A 194 -20.16 -2.25 5.20
CA ASN A 194 -18.77 -2.74 5.02
C ASN A 194 -17.80 -1.76 4.35
N VAL A 195 -18.12 -0.47 4.23
CA VAL A 195 -17.26 0.54 3.60
C VAL A 195 -17.01 1.70 4.56
N SER A 196 -15.74 1.98 4.81
CA SER A 196 -15.27 3.18 5.52
C SER A 196 -14.15 3.84 4.73
N MET A 197 -14.00 5.15 4.86
CA MET A 197 -12.91 5.90 4.24
C MET A 197 -11.88 6.28 5.32
N ASP A 198 -11.17 5.26 5.83
CA ASP A 198 -10.17 5.44 6.88
C ASP A 198 -8.80 5.74 6.28
N PHE A 199 -8.46 5.11 5.15
CA PHE A 199 -7.14 5.19 4.54
C PHE A 199 -7.17 5.71 3.10
N LEU A 200 -6.40 6.76 2.84
CA LEU A 200 -6.08 7.24 1.52
C LEU A 200 -4.61 6.93 1.24
N SER A 201 -4.37 5.75 0.64
CA SER A 201 -3.03 5.24 0.35
C SER A 201 -2.52 5.76 -0.99
N MET A 202 -1.70 6.79 -0.97
CA MET A 202 -1.05 7.37 -2.16
C MET A 202 0.25 8.05 -1.77
N GLY A 203 1.17 8.17 -2.73
CA GLY A 203 2.52 8.69 -2.52
C GLY A 203 3.55 7.59 -2.23
N MET A 204 4.69 7.72 -2.89
CA MET A 204 5.84 6.81 -2.81
C MET A 204 7.13 7.60 -2.57
N SER A 205 8.29 6.95 -2.61
CA SER A 205 9.60 7.56 -2.26
C SER A 205 9.90 8.91 -2.91
N ASN A 206 9.32 9.21 -4.08
CA ASN A 206 9.61 10.43 -4.82
C ASN A 206 8.55 11.54 -4.67
N ASP A 207 7.34 11.22 -4.17
CA ASP A 207 6.20 12.13 -4.18
C ASP A 207 5.30 12.04 -2.93
N TYR A 208 5.74 11.32 -1.87
CA TYR A 208 4.92 11.16 -0.68
C TYR A 208 4.66 12.46 0.07
N GLU A 209 5.59 13.44 0.04
CA GLU A 209 5.37 14.75 0.65
C GLU A 209 4.24 15.50 -0.06
N ASP A 210 4.25 15.52 -1.41
CA ASP A 210 3.16 16.07 -2.20
C ASP A 210 1.83 15.38 -1.93
N ALA A 211 1.83 14.04 -1.83
CA ALA A 211 0.64 13.27 -1.51
C ALA A 211 0.08 13.61 -0.12
N ILE A 212 0.94 13.81 0.87
CA ILE A 212 0.54 14.22 2.23
C ILE A 212 -0.06 15.62 2.21
N LEU A 213 0.53 16.57 1.48
CA LEU A 213 0.00 17.92 1.33
C LEU A 213 -1.40 17.92 0.71
N GLU A 214 -1.67 16.99 -0.21
CA GLU A 214 -2.99 16.79 -0.82
C GLU A 214 -3.92 15.86 0.00
N GLY A 215 -3.54 15.48 1.21
CA GLY A 215 -4.41 14.79 2.16
C GLY A 215 -4.26 13.27 2.26
N SER A 216 -3.19 12.69 1.71
CA SER A 216 -2.82 11.29 2.02
C SER A 216 -2.62 11.10 3.53
N ASN A 217 -3.14 10.00 4.06
CA ASN A 217 -2.86 9.56 5.43
C ASN A 217 -2.15 8.20 5.50
N MET A 218 -1.74 7.66 4.33
CA MET A 218 -0.93 6.44 4.25
C MET A 218 -0.01 6.53 3.04
N VAL A 219 1.31 6.47 3.27
CA VAL A 219 2.33 6.54 2.22
C VAL A 219 3.16 5.25 2.17
N ARG A 220 3.64 4.89 0.97
CA ARG A 220 4.38 3.64 0.73
C ARG A 220 5.80 3.95 0.28
N VAL A 221 6.76 3.83 1.18
CA VAL A 221 8.16 4.25 0.96
C VAL A 221 9.09 3.04 0.95
N GLY A 222 9.87 2.87 -0.10
CA GLY A 222 10.83 1.76 -0.23
C GLY A 222 12.26 2.26 -0.35
N THR A 223 12.62 2.78 -1.52
CA THR A 223 14.00 3.18 -1.85
C THR A 223 14.58 4.22 -0.88
N ALA A 224 13.76 5.13 -0.35
CA ALA A 224 14.21 6.12 0.61
C ALA A 224 14.56 5.50 1.99
N ILE A 225 14.08 4.28 2.30
CA ILE A 225 14.39 3.54 3.53
C ILE A 225 15.54 2.55 3.28
N PHE A 226 15.38 1.67 2.30
CA PHE A 226 16.28 0.53 2.07
C PHE A 226 17.41 0.82 1.09
N GLY A 227 17.47 2.02 0.49
CA GLY A 227 18.47 2.41 -0.49
C GLY A 227 18.10 2.01 -1.93
N ALA A 228 18.96 2.43 -2.87
CA ALA A 228 18.83 2.07 -4.28
C ALA A 228 19.02 0.55 -4.46
N ARG A 229 18.21 -0.05 -5.33
CA ARG A 229 18.25 -1.49 -5.60
C ARG A 229 19.59 -1.85 -6.26
N ASN A 230 20.35 -2.72 -5.62
CA ASN A 230 21.41 -3.45 -6.31
C ASN A 230 20.72 -4.57 -7.15
N TYR A 231 20.47 -4.31 -8.42
CA TYR A 231 20.23 -5.41 -9.36
C TYR A 231 21.58 -6.15 -9.46
N GLY A 232 21.77 -7.17 -8.60
CA GLY A 232 22.94 -8.02 -8.63
C GLY A 232 23.16 -8.48 -10.06
N GLN A 233 24.38 -8.30 -10.56
CA GLN A 233 24.84 -8.95 -11.76
C GLN A 233 24.57 -10.44 -11.60
N THR A 234 23.58 -10.94 -12.31
CA THR A 234 23.42 -12.37 -12.55
C THR A 234 24.67 -12.78 -13.30
N THR A 235 25.64 -13.31 -12.57
CA THR A 235 26.78 -14.02 -13.17
C THR A 235 26.19 -15.13 -14.03
N GLN A 236 26.47 -15.02 -15.33
CA GLN A 236 26.24 -16.04 -16.35
C GLN A 236 26.96 -17.34 -16.00
#